data_a38c57a05a7d50ef9cbdf91fc2c5b9cf
#
_entry.id   a38c57a05a7d50ef9cbdf91fc2c5b9cf
#
_cell.length_a   1.000
_cell.length_b   1.000
_cell.length_c   1.000
_cell.angle_alpha   90.00
_cell.angle_beta   90.00
_cell.angle_gamma   90.00
#
_symmetry.space_group_name_H-M   'P 1'
#
loop_
_entity.id
_entity.type
_entity.pdbx_description
1 polymer ?
#
loop_
_entity_poly.entity_id
_entity_poly.type
_entity_poly.pdbx_seq_one_letter_code
_entity_poly.pdbx_strand_id
1 'polypeptide(L)'
;REEQIKTIVNTLSEKIHEMGLHHFEIDGRPKHLYSIYRKMVIQNRSFDQIYDLIAVRVVVDTIPECYTVLGIAHTLWTQMPGRFKDYISTPKPNMYQSLHTTLIGGRSIPSPFEVQIRTREMHRVAEYGIAAHWNYKEGRASGGLDKKLYWLRQILDWQAETRDSKEFIDGLKTDLFSEDIFVFTPKGDIINLQRGATPLDFAYRIHSHVGNSCVGAKVNGKIV
;
A
#
# COMPACT_ATOMS: atom_id res chain seq x y z
N ARG A 1 -15.29 16.83 9.53
CA ARG A 1 -14.34 15.71 9.33
C ARG A 1 -12.90 16.15 9.53
N GLU A 2 -12.47 17.28 8.96
CA GLU A 2 -11.11 17.82 9.14
C GLU A 2 -10.79 18.11 10.61
N GLU A 3 -11.75 18.66 11.36
CA GLU A 3 -11.59 18.92 12.78
C GLU A 3 -11.40 17.61 13.59
N GLN A 4 -12.17 16.58 13.25
CA GLN A 4 -12.01 15.24 13.85
C GLN A 4 -10.62 14.65 13.54
N ILE A 5 -10.13 14.80 12.31
CA ILE A 5 -8.80 14.36 11.91
C ILE A 5 -7.73 15.08 12.75
N LYS A 6 -7.83 16.39 12.89
CA LYS A 6 -6.89 17.16 13.74
C LYS A 6 -6.91 16.68 15.18
N THR A 7 -8.09 16.43 15.74
CA THR A 7 -8.21 15.90 17.10
C THR A 7 -7.53 14.55 17.24
N ILE A 8 -7.78 13.61 16.30
CA ILE A 8 -7.17 12.28 16.31
C ILE A 8 -5.64 12.39 16.20
N VAL A 9 -5.15 13.17 15.23
CA VAL A 9 -3.72 13.35 14.99
C VAL A 9 -3.03 13.94 16.20
N ASN A 10 -3.57 15.00 16.79
CA ASN A 10 -2.99 15.65 17.96
C ASN A 10 -2.97 14.70 19.17
N THR A 11 -4.10 14.10 19.51
CA THR A 11 -4.19 13.18 20.66
C THR A 11 -3.23 12.01 20.53
N LEU A 12 -3.16 11.41 19.32
CA LEU A 12 -2.28 10.26 19.08
C LEU A 12 -0.80 10.70 19.11
N SER A 13 -0.47 11.85 18.52
CA SER A 13 0.88 12.41 18.50
C SER A 13 1.40 12.69 19.91
N GLU A 14 0.59 13.37 20.73
CA GLU A 14 0.93 13.67 22.12
C GLU A 14 1.22 12.37 22.90
N LYS A 15 0.38 11.36 22.73
CA LYS A 15 0.54 10.10 23.46
C LYS A 15 1.73 9.27 22.99
N ILE A 16 2.04 9.32 21.69
CA ILE A 16 3.26 8.71 21.15
C ILE A 16 4.52 9.37 21.72
N HIS A 17 4.53 10.71 21.81
CA HIS A 17 5.64 11.46 22.43
C HIS A 17 5.80 11.14 23.92
N GLU A 18 4.72 11.06 24.69
CA GLU A 18 4.75 10.70 26.10
C GLU A 18 5.37 9.30 26.33
N MET A 19 5.22 8.39 25.38
CA MET A 19 5.81 7.04 25.43
C MET A 19 7.26 7.00 24.96
N GLY A 20 7.87 8.17 24.68
CA GLY A 20 9.29 8.28 24.33
C GLY A 20 9.62 8.05 22.86
N LEU A 21 8.62 7.94 21.97
CA LEU A 21 8.84 7.87 20.54
C LEU A 21 8.89 9.28 19.96
N HIS A 22 10.04 9.67 19.39
CA HIS A 22 10.27 11.02 18.87
C HIS A 22 10.45 11.08 17.36
N HIS A 23 10.72 9.94 16.72
CA HIS A 23 10.95 9.83 15.28
C HIS A 23 9.78 9.14 14.58
N PHE A 24 8.71 9.89 14.34
CA PHE A 24 7.55 9.40 13.61
C PHE A 24 6.94 10.49 12.74
N GLU A 25 6.18 10.08 11.74
CA GLU A 25 5.34 10.95 10.92
C GLU A 25 3.88 10.52 11.10
N ILE A 26 2.99 11.47 11.28
CA ILE A 26 1.58 11.22 11.38
C ILE A 26 0.83 12.11 10.39
N ASP A 27 -0.02 11.50 9.59
CA ASP A 27 -0.84 12.18 8.60
C ASP A 27 -2.27 11.62 8.63
N GLY A 28 -3.24 12.52 8.49
CA GLY A 28 -4.64 12.15 8.49
C GLY A 28 -5.37 12.78 7.31
N ARG A 29 -6.14 11.97 6.60
CA ARG A 29 -6.91 12.43 5.45
C ARG A 29 -8.33 11.89 5.44
N PRO A 30 -9.32 12.69 4.98
CA PRO A 30 -10.62 12.17 4.63
C PRO A 30 -10.49 11.28 3.39
N LYS A 31 -11.20 10.18 3.36
CA LYS A 31 -11.24 9.33 2.18
C LYS A 31 -11.93 10.06 1.03
N HIS A 32 -11.32 9.98 -0.16
CA HIS A 32 -11.87 10.61 -1.35
C HIS A 32 -13.26 10.04 -1.68
N LEU A 33 -14.21 10.90 -2.03
CA LEU A 33 -15.61 10.53 -2.30
C LEU A 33 -15.75 9.44 -3.36
N TYR A 34 -14.93 9.50 -4.42
CA TYR A 34 -14.91 8.47 -5.46
C TYR A 34 -14.50 7.09 -4.92
N SER A 35 -13.53 7.03 -3.99
CA SER A 35 -13.11 5.78 -3.35
C SER A 35 -14.21 5.18 -2.47
N ILE A 36 -15.04 6.02 -1.86
CA ILE A 36 -16.22 5.60 -1.09
C ILE A 36 -17.26 5.03 -2.05
N TYR A 37 -17.60 5.77 -3.11
CA TYR A 37 -18.55 5.34 -4.15
C TYR A 37 -18.14 4.00 -4.77
N ARG A 38 -16.87 3.86 -5.15
CA ARG A 38 -16.34 2.61 -5.71
C ARG A 38 -16.50 1.42 -4.75
N LYS A 39 -16.25 1.60 -3.45
CA LYS A 39 -16.50 0.56 -2.44
C LYS A 39 -17.97 0.20 -2.32
N MET A 40 -18.87 1.18 -2.36
CA MET A 40 -20.32 0.93 -2.34
C MET A 40 -20.76 0.08 -3.53
N VAL A 41 -20.29 0.41 -4.73
CA VAL A 41 -20.68 -0.29 -5.97
C VAL A 41 -20.04 -1.67 -6.06
N ILE A 42 -18.72 -1.79 -5.88
CA ILE A 42 -17.99 -3.06 -6.10
C ILE A 42 -18.28 -4.07 -4.97
N GLN A 43 -18.40 -3.60 -3.72
CA GLN A 43 -18.61 -4.49 -2.57
C GLN A 43 -20.08 -4.56 -2.16
N ASN A 44 -20.99 -3.94 -2.92
CA ASN A 44 -22.44 -3.86 -2.64
C ASN A 44 -22.74 -3.49 -1.18
N ARG A 45 -22.04 -2.46 -0.67
CA ARG A 45 -22.18 -1.98 0.71
C ARG A 45 -22.96 -0.67 0.76
N SER A 46 -23.80 -0.53 1.76
CA SER A 46 -24.41 0.76 2.08
C SER A 46 -23.37 1.71 2.67
N PHE A 47 -23.64 3.02 2.59
CA PHE A 47 -22.74 4.05 3.14
C PHE A 47 -22.46 3.82 4.64
N ASP A 48 -23.44 3.39 5.42
CA ASP A 48 -23.31 3.10 6.86
C ASP A 48 -22.38 1.91 7.18
N GLN A 49 -22.09 1.10 6.19
CA GLN A 49 -21.17 -0.04 6.30
C GLN A 49 -19.70 0.32 5.94
N ILE A 50 -19.45 1.59 5.59
CA ILE A 50 -18.13 2.08 5.26
C ILE A 50 -17.54 2.80 6.48
N TYR A 51 -16.71 2.10 7.23
CA TYR A 51 -16.13 2.58 8.50
C TYR A 51 -14.78 3.29 8.35
N ASP A 52 -14.21 3.35 7.15
CA ASP A 52 -12.92 3.96 6.83
C ASP A 52 -13.05 5.32 6.12
N LEU A 53 -14.03 6.12 6.54
CA LEU A 53 -14.27 7.48 6.01
C LEU A 53 -13.16 8.46 6.41
N ILE A 54 -12.50 8.21 7.53
CA ILE A 54 -11.34 8.91 8.05
C ILE A 54 -10.22 7.90 8.17
N ALA A 55 -9.06 8.22 7.63
CA ALA A 55 -7.85 7.42 7.77
C ALA A 55 -6.72 8.26 8.34
N VAL A 56 -6.06 7.73 9.36
CA VAL A 56 -4.83 8.28 9.93
C VAL A 56 -3.70 7.30 9.68
N ARG A 57 -2.57 7.80 9.23
CA ARG A 57 -1.37 7.02 8.99
C ARG A 57 -0.27 7.45 9.92
N VAL A 58 0.37 6.46 10.55
CA VAL A 58 1.56 6.65 11.37
C VAL A 58 2.72 5.90 10.74
N VAL A 59 3.83 6.58 10.52
CA VAL A 59 5.06 6.02 9.98
C VAL A 59 6.14 6.14 11.04
N VAL A 60 6.75 5.01 11.39
CA VAL A 60 7.81 4.89 12.41
C VAL A 60 9.06 4.25 11.82
N ASP A 61 10.12 4.13 12.59
CA ASP A 61 11.39 3.60 12.08
C ASP A 61 11.46 2.07 12.15
N THR A 62 10.90 1.45 13.18
CA THR A 62 11.05 0.00 13.44
C THR A 62 9.72 -0.73 13.61
N ILE A 63 9.75 -2.05 13.39
CA ILE A 63 8.58 -2.93 13.61
C ILE A 63 8.10 -2.91 15.06
N PRO A 64 8.96 -3.00 16.10
CA PRO A 64 8.53 -2.88 17.49
C PRO A 64 7.78 -1.58 17.77
N GLU A 65 8.22 -0.46 17.20
CA GLU A 65 7.51 0.82 17.32
C GLU A 65 6.12 0.78 16.68
N CYS A 66 5.93 0.04 15.58
CA CYS A 66 4.60 -0.16 15.00
C CYS A 66 3.62 -0.78 16.02
N TYR A 67 4.05 -1.82 16.72
CA TYR A 67 3.21 -2.47 17.72
C TYR A 67 3.03 -1.62 18.98
N THR A 68 4.02 -0.81 19.34
CA THR A 68 3.89 0.18 20.44
C THR A 68 2.82 1.21 20.10
N VAL A 69 2.85 1.79 18.91
CA VAL A 69 1.82 2.74 18.45
C VAL A 69 0.43 2.09 18.37
N LEU A 70 0.35 0.82 17.95
CA LEU A 70 -0.90 0.06 17.99
C LEU A 70 -1.46 -0.05 19.42
N GLY A 71 -0.61 -0.40 20.39
CA GLY A 71 -0.99 -0.45 21.80
C GLY A 71 -1.48 0.88 22.34
N ILE A 72 -0.79 1.98 21.99
CA ILE A 72 -1.21 3.35 22.32
C ILE A 72 -2.59 3.65 21.74
N ALA A 73 -2.79 3.39 20.44
CA ALA A 73 -4.06 3.65 19.78
C ALA A 73 -5.23 2.86 20.39
N HIS A 74 -5.00 1.59 20.79
CA HIS A 74 -6.01 0.75 21.44
C HIS A 74 -6.25 1.13 22.93
N THR A 75 -5.32 1.85 23.56
CA THR A 75 -5.51 2.41 24.90
C THR A 75 -6.35 3.69 24.84
N LEU A 76 -6.18 4.49 23.80
CA LEU A 76 -6.91 5.75 23.61
C LEU A 76 -8.35 5.52 23.14
N TRP A 77 -8.58 4.51 22.28
CA TRP A 77 -9.86 4.30 21.62
C TRP A 77 -10.23 2.82 21.56
N THR A 78 -11.53 2.57 21.50
CA THR A 78 -12.04 1.20 21.43
C THR A 78 -11.89 0.61 20.04
N GLN A 79 -11.22 -0.53 19.94
CA GLN A 79 -11.12 -1.28 18.69
C GLN A 79 -12.47 -1.84 18.25
N MET A 80 -12.83 -1.69 16.98
CA MET A 80 -14.01 -2.32 16.39
C MET A 80 -13.74 -3.81 16.15
N PRO A 81 -14.55 -4.75 16.72
CA PRO A 81 -14.34 -6.19 16.56
C PRO A 81 -14.27 -6.61 15.08
N GLY A 82 -13.34 -7.52 14.75
CA GLY A 82 -13.14 -8.04 13.40
C GLY A 82 -12.55 -7.04 12.40
N ARG A 83 -12.09 -5.87 12.85
CA ARG A 83 -11.54 -4.81 12.00
C ARG A 83 -10.06 -4.53 12.25
N PHE A 84 -9.35 -5.46 12.82
CA PHE A 84 -7.90 -5.45 12.93
C PHE A 84 -7.29 -6.37 11.88
N LYS A 85 -6.23 -5.91 11.22
CA LYS A 85 -5.46 -6.71 10.26
C LYS A 85 -3.98 -6.44 10.46
N ASP A 86 -3.23 -7.51 10.65
CA ASP A 86 -1.78 -7.49 10.79
C ASP A 86 -1.14 -7.98 9.48
N TYR A 87 -0.84 -7.02 8.60
CA TYR A 87 -0.11 -7.29 7.37
C TYR A 87 1.42 -7.15 7.56
N ILE A 88 1.91 -6.92 8.79
CA ILE A 88 3.34 -7.00 9.09
C ILE A 88 3.73 -8.46 9.29
N SER A 89 2.97 -9.18 10.13
CA SER A 89 3.19 -10.60 10.39
C SER A 89 2.78 -11.48 9.20
N THR A 90 1.73 -11.09 8.48
CA THR A 90 1.23 -11.80 7.30
C THR A 90 1.13 -10.83 6.13
N PRO A 91 2.25 -10.57 5.41
CA PRO A 91 2.27 -9.66 4.28
C PRO A 91 1.30 -10.07 3.17
N LYS A 92 0.76 -9.10 2.46
CA LYS A 92 -0.01 -9.37 1.25
C LYS A 92 0.89 -9.89 0.11
N PRO A 93 0.33 -10.57 -0.92
CA PRO A 93 1.11 -11.09 -2.05
C PRO A 93 1.94 -10.02 -2.78
N ASN A 94 1.45 -8.78 -2.81
CA ASN A 94 2.17 -7.64 -3.38
C ASN A 94 3.21 -7.03 -2.43
N MET A 95 3.62 -7.75 -1.38
CA MET A 95 4.59 -7.33 -0.35
C MET A 95 4.12 -6.13 0.49
N TYR A 96 2.84 -5.75 0.40
CA TYR A 96 2.29 -4.70 1.24
C TYR A 96 2.28 -5.13 2.70
N GLN A 97 2.86 -4.29 3.56
CA GLN A 97 2.92 -4.48 5.02
C GLN A 97 2.41 -3.24 5.74
N SER A 98 1.53 -3.42 6.69
CA SER A 98 1.01 -2.38 7.58
C SER A 98 0.14 -3.02 8.66
N LEU A 99 0.03 -2.41 9.83
CA LEU A 99 -1.06 -2.71 10.76
C LEU A 99 -2.26 -1.84 10.40
N HIS A 100 -3.44 -2.41 10.35
CA HIS A 100 -4.70 -1.69 10.13
C HIS A 100 -5.63 -1.95 11.30
N THR A 101 -6.12 -0.92 11.93
CA THR A 101 -7.13 -1.03 12.97
C THR A 101 -8.20 0.02 12.79
N THR A 102 -9.47 -0.37 12.95
CA THR A 102 -10.60 0.55 12.95
C THR A 102 -11.00 0.83 14.39
N LEU A 103 -11.08 2.09 14.75
CA LEU A 103 -11.28 2.58 16.11
C LEU A 103 -12.55 3.42 16.21
N ILE A 104 -13.11 3.46 17.42
CA ILE A 104 -14.27 4.27 17.80
C ILE A 104 -13.83 5.22 18.90
N GLY A 105 -13.91 6.53 18.65
CA GLY A 105 -13.42 7.57 19.56
C GLY A 105 -14.44 8.11 20.56
N GLY A 106 -15.62 7.51 20.65
CA GLY A 106 -16.65 7.96 21.58
C GLY A 106 -17.30 9.28 21.18
N ARG A 107 -17.71 10.11 22.17
CA ARG A 107 -18.44 11.36 21.91
C ARG A 107 -17.65 12.42 21.14
N SER A 108 -16.35 12.48 21.35
CA SER A 108 -15.46 13.46 20.71
C SER A 108 -15.18 13.13 19.24
N ILE A 109 -15.25 11.85 18.89
CA ILE A 109 -14.99 11.34 17.54
C ILE A 109 -16.10 10.33 17.22
N PRO A 110 -17.30 10.80 16.84
CA PRO A 110 -18.46 9.93 16.68
C PRO A 110 -18.37 8.99 15.48
N SER A 111 -17.55 9.33 14.48
CA SER A 111 -17.36 8.47 13.31
C SER A 111 -16.23 7.49 13.52
N PRO A 112 -16.39 6.21 13.16
CA PRO A 112 -15.27 5.27 13.12
C PRO A 112 -14.17 5.77 12.19
N PHE A 113 -12.91 5.49 12.54
CA PHE A 113 -11.75 5.86 11.75
C PHE A 113 -10.73 4.72 11.71
N GLU A 114 -9.98 4.66 10.61
CA GLU A 114 -8.93 3.67 10.43
C GLU A 114 -7.56 4.27 10.78
N VAL A 115 -6.76 3.55 11.56
CA VAL A 115 -5.35 3.87 11.79
C VAL A 115 -4.49 2.83 11.08
N GLN A 116 -3.60 3.31 10.21
CA GLN A 116 -2.62 2.53 9.48
C GLN A 116 -1.24 2.82 10.06
N ILE A 117 -0.53 1.78 10.50
CA ILE A 117 0.78 1.92 11.14
C ILE A 117 1.78 1.06 10.37
N ARG A 118 2.92 1.65 10.00
CA ARG A 118 3.96 0.97 9.22
C ARG A 118 5.31 1.63 9.38
N THR A 119 6.38 0.93 9.03
CA THR A 119 7.71 1.53 9.02
C THR A 119 7.92 2.40 7.77
N ARG A 120 8.99 3.24 7.77
CA ARG A 120 9.38 4.03 6.60
C ARG A 120 9.66 3.17 5.37
N GLU A 121 10.25 1.98 5.56
CA GLU A 121 10.49 1.04 4.46
C GLU A 121 9.18 0.51 3.89
N MET A 122 8.26 0.04 4.74
CA MET A 122 6.92 -0.40 4.34
C MET A 122 6.12 0.71 3.69
N HIS A 123 6.30 1.95 4.15
CA HIS A 123 5.65 3.12 3.56
C HIS A 123 6.12 3.34 2.12
N ARG A 124 7.43 3.25 1.87
CA ARG A 124 7.97 3.35 0.50
C ARG A 124 7.44 2.26 -0.42
N VAL A 125 7.40 1.01 0.04
CA VAL A 125 6.81 -0.09 -0.73
C VAL A 125 5.34 0.16 -1.04
N ALA A 126 4.57 0.67 -0.07
CA ALA A 126 3.15 0.96 -0.25
C ALA A 126 2.86 2.12 -1.20
N GLU A 127 3.72 3.15 -1.27
CA GLU A 127 3.53 4.34 -2.12
C GLU A 127 4.08 4.15 -3.54
N TYR A 128 5.23 3.48 -3.67
CA TYR A 128 5.95 3.36 -4.94
C TYR A 128 5.97 1.94 -5.52
N GLY A 129 5.33 0.98 -4.82
CA GLY A 129 5.30 -0.42 -5.22
C GLY A 129 6.61 -1.17 -4.93
N ILE A 130 6.62 -2.44 -5.30
CA ILE A 130 7.76 -3.36 -5.09
C ILE A 130 9.05 -2.87 -5.78
N ALA A 131 8.91 -2.15 -6.90
CA ALA A 131 10.03 -1.59 -7.63
C ALA A 131 10.89 -0.62 -6.79
N ALA A 132 10.28 0.13 -5.89
CA ALA A 132 11.00 1.04 -4.98
C ALA A 132 11.85 0.30 -3.94
N HIS A 133 11.37 -0.86 -3.50
CA HIS A 133 12.12 -1.71 -2.56
C HIS A 133 13.38 -2.29 -3.19
N TRP A 134 13.36 -2.56 -4.48
CA TRP A 134 14.51 -3.13 -5.21
C TRP A 134 15.58 -2.09 -5.51
N ASN A 135 15.21 -0.88 -5.95
CA ASN A 135 16.15 0.21 -6.19
C ASN A 135 16.97 0.60 -4.94
N TYR A 136 16.38 0.47 -3.76
CA TYR A 136 17.09 0.78 -2.51
C TYR A 136 18.07 -0.32 -2.10
N LYS A 137 17.77 -1.59 -2.38
CA LYS A 137 18.66 -2.73 -2.07
C LYS A 137 19.74 -2.96 -3.12
N GLU A 138 19.54 -2.55 -4.36
CA GLU A 138 20.51 -2.66 -5.45
C GLU A 138 21.71 -1.71 -5.34
N GLY A 139 21.66 -0.69 -4.49
CA GLY A 139 22.82 0.14 -4.14
C GLY A 139 23.93 -0.63 -3.39
N ARG A 140 23.71 -1.90 -3.03
CA ARG A 140 24.72 -2.78 -2.42
C ARG A 140 24.50 -4.24 -2.88
N ALA A 141 25.34 -4.68 -3.83
CA ALA A 141 25.63 -6.07 -4.23
C ALA A 141 24.78 -6.73 -5.34
N SER A 142 25.49 -7.21 -6.33
CA SER A 142 25.19 -8.18 -7.37
C SER A 142 24.40 -9.40 -6.84
N GLY A 143 23.22 -9.65 -7.37
CA GLY A 143 22.34 -10.78 -7.05
C GLY A 143 20.90 -10.58 -7.50
N GLY A 144 20.64 -9.69 -8.46
CA GLY A 144 19.31 -9.23 -8.82
C GLY A 144 18.36 -10.30 -9.41
N LEU A 145 18.91 -11.34 -10.05
CA LEU A 145 18.09 -12.37 -10.72
C LEU A 145 17.48 -13.36 -9.70
N ASP A 146 18.25 -13.75 -8.69
CA ASP A 146 17.81 -14.75 -7.69
C ASP A 146 16.69 -14.24 -6.79
N LYS A 147 16.69 -12.92 -6.48
CA LYS A 147 15.63 -12.29 -5.67
C LYS A 147 14.32 -12.11 -6.43
N LYS A 148 14.40 -11.85 -7.74
CA LYS A 148 13.23 -11.79 -8.64
C LYS A 148 12.57 -13.17 -8.78
N LEU A 149 13.38 -14.22 -8.85
CA LEU A 149 12.92 -15.61 -8.88
C LEU A 149 12.35 -16.07 -7.54
N TYR A 150 12.87 -15.58 -6.40
CA TYR A 150 12.33 -15.89 -5.08
C TYR A 150 10.91 -15.40 -4.89
N TRP A 151 10.60 -14.17 -5.29
CA TRP A 151 9.24 -13.62 -5.23
C TRP A 151 8.27 -14.37 -6.15
N LEU A 152 8.70 -14.69 -7.39
CA LEU A 152 7.90 -15.53 -8.30
C LEU A 152 7.65 -16.92 -7.72
N ARG A 153 8.61 -17.53 -7.05
CA ARG A 153 8.43 -18.80 -6.33
C ARG A 153 7.44 -18.67 -5.18
N GLN A 154 7.53 -17.63 -4.36
CA GLN A 154 6.56 -17.40 -3.29
C GLN A 154 5.12 -17.28 -3.81
N ILE A 155 4.91 -16.60 -4.94
CA ILE A 155 3.57 -16.53 -5.56
C ILE A 155 3.13 -17.91 -6.05
N LEU A 156 4.02 -18.68 -6.68
CA LEU A 156 3.70 -20.03 -7.17
C LEU A 156 3.46 -21.02 -6.03
N ASP A 157 4.24 -20.95 -4.96
CA ASP A 157 4.06 -21.79 -3.77
C ASP A 157 2.74 -21.46 -3.06
N TRP A 158 2.40 -20.17 -2.94
CA TRP A 158 1.13 -19.73 -2.37
C TRP A 158 -0.07 -20.13 -3.26
N GLN A 159 0.08 -20.09 -4.59
CA GLN A 159 -0.92 -20.60 -5.54
C GLN A 159 -1.14 -22.11 -5.37
N ALA A 160 -0.09 -22.87 -5.04
CA ALA A 160 -0.17 -24.32 -4.81
C ALA A 160 -0.84 -24.66 -3.46
N GLU A 161 -0.71 -23.81 -2.43
CA GLU A 161 -1.31 -23.99 -1.11
C GLU A 161 -2.78 -23.57 -1.04
N THR A 162 -3.21 -22.64 -1.89
CA THR A 162 -4.57 -22.11 -1.88
C THR A 162 -5.48 -22.98 -2.76
N ARG A 163 -6.25 -23.86 -2.15
CA ARG A 163 -7.20 -24.77 -2.83
C ARG A 163 -8.39 -24.07 -3.49
N ASP A 164 -8.61 -22.79 -3.24
CA ASP A 164 -9.71 -22.02 -3.83
C ASP A 164 -9.17 -20.96 -4.81
N SER A 165 -9.09 -21.37 -6.09
CA SER A 165 -8.63 -20.53 -7.20
C SER A 165 -9.43 -19.23 -7.36
N LYS A 166 -10.65 -19.17 -6.83
CA LYS A 166 -11.54 -18.02 -6.99
C LYS A 166 -11.22 -16.91 -5.99
N GLU A 167 -10.94 -17.27 -4.74
CA GLU A 167 -10.53 -16.32 -3.68
C GLU A 167 -9.13 -15.76 -3.96
N PHE A 168 -8.23 -16.60 -4.52
CA PHE A 168 -6.92 -16.19 -5.01
C PHE A 168 -7.03 -15.20 -6.18
N ILE A 169 -7.85 -15.52 -7.20
CA ILE A 169 -8.04 -14.65 -8.37
C ILE A 169 -8.74 -13.35 -8.00
N ASP A 170 -9.70 -13.38 -7.07
CA ASP A 170 -10.41 -12.18 -6.62
C ASP A 170 -9.52 -11.31 -5.71
N GLY A 171 -8.68 -11.90 -4.86
CA GLY A 171 -7.63 -11.19 -4.12
C GLY A 171 -6.57 -10.60 -5.04
N LEU A 172 -6.08 -11.38 -6.01
CA LEU A 172 -5.11 -10.95 -7.01
C LEU A 172 -5.70 -9.86 -7.94
N LYS A 173 -6.96 -9.99 -8.36
CA LYS A 173 -7.66 -8.97 -9.13
C LYS A 173 -7.84 -7.68 -8.36
N THR A 174 -8.13 -7.72 -7.08
CA THR A 174 -8.36 -6.52 -6.26
C THR A 174 -7.06 -5.77 -5.96
N ASP A 175 -5.92 -6.47 -5.88
CA ASP A 175 -4.61 -5.89 -5.57
C ASP A 175 -3.72 -5.65 -6.81
N LEU A 176 -3.92 -6.39 -7.92
CA LEU A 176 -3.22 -6.20 -9.20
C LEU A 176 -3.90 -5.22 -10.15
N PHE A 177 -5.19 -4.94 -9.96
CA PHE A 177 -5.90 -3.93 -10.73
C PHE A 177 -5.90 -2.54 -10.03
N SER A 178 -4.77 -2.13 -9.47
CA SER A 178 -4.36 -0.75 -9.70
C SER A 178 -4.12 -0.64 -11.21
N GLU A 179 -4.62 0.39 -11.84
CA GLU A 179 -4.62 0.58 -13.31
C GLU A 179 -3.21 0.65 -13.92
N ASP A 180 -2.18 0.17 -13.23
CA ASP A 180 -0.78 0.26 -13.57
C ASP A 180 -0.23 -1.07 -14.04
N ILE A 181 0.44 -1.05 -15.20
CA ILE A 181 1.21 -2.17 -15.76
C ILE A 181 2.71 -1.91 -15.57
N PHE A 182 3.45 -2.95 -15.24
CA PHE A 182 4.91 -2.88 -15.11
C PHE A 182 5.57 -3.46 -16.36
N VAL A 183 6.39 -2.65 -17.00
CA VAL A 183 7.12 -3.02 -18.22
C VAL A 183 8.61 -3.01 -17.93
N PHE A 184 9.32 -4.05 -18.38
CA PHE A 184 10.75 -4.18 -18.18
C PHE A 184 11.52 -3.63 -19.38
N THR A 185 12.57 -2.83 -19.12
CA THR A 185 13.53 -2.47 -20.15
C THR A 185 14.44 -3.66 -20.45
N PRO A 186 15.15 -3.70 -21.61
CA PRO A 186 16.16 -4.71 -21.88
C PRO A 186 17.31 -4.74 -20.87
N LYS A 187 17.52 -3.64 -20.12
CA LYS A 187 18.51 -3.54 -19.04
C LYS A 187 17.97 -4.05 -17.69
N GLY A 188 16.68 -4.43 -17.63
CA GLY A 188 16.04 -4.92 -16.42
C GLY A 188 15.41 -3.85 -15.53
N ASP A 189 15.39 -2.57 -15.95
CA ASP A 189 14.70 -1.52 -15.21
C ASP A 189 13.19 -1.69 -15.34
N ILE A 190 12.46 -1.37 -14.28
CA ILE A 190 11.01 -1.48 -14.25
C ILE A 190 10.38 -0.10 -14.45
N ILE A 191 9.54 0.02 -15.46
CA ILE A 191 8.77 1.23 -15.76
C ILE A 191 7.30 0.96 -15.46
N ASN A 192 6.72 1.79 -14.62
CA ASN A 192 5.29 1.77 -14.32
C ASN A 192 4.53 2.60 -15.37
N LEU A 193 3.52 2.01 -16.00
CA LEU A 193 2.64 2.63 -16.96
C LEU A 193 1.17 2.38 -16.61
N GLN A 194 0.30 3.28 -16.99
CA GLN A 194 -1.13 3.09 -16.85
C GLN A 194 -1.64 2.02 -17.82
N ARG A 195 -2.67 1.30 -17.42
CA ARG A 195 -3.34 0.34 -18.30
C ARG A 195 -3.88 1.05 -19.54
N GLY A 196 -3.52 0.54 -20.72
CA GLY A 196 -3.83 1.16 -22.00
C GLY A 196 -2.73 2.08 -22.54
N ALA A 197 -1.63 2.25 -21.78
CA ALA A 197 -0.46 2.97 -22.29
C ALA A 197 0.13 2.27 -23.52
N THR A 198 0.62 3.07 -24.42
CA THR A 198 1.24 2.65 -25.68
C THR A 198 2.76 2.52 -25.54
N PRO A 199 3.46 1.87 -26.49
CA PRO A 199 4.93 1.89 -26.54
C PRO A 199 5.53 3.30 -26.61
N LEU A 200 4.80 4.26 -27.17
CA LEU A 200 5.22 5.66 -27.22
C LEU A 200 5.21 6.29 -25.82
N ASP A 201 4.18 5.99 -24.99
CA ASP A 201 4.13 6.44 -23.61
C ASP A 201 5.31 5.87 -22.80
N PHE A 202 5.67 4.60 -23.06
CA PHE A 202 6.86 3.98 -22.47
C PHE A 202 8.13 4.73 -22.88
N ALA A 203 8.29 5.08 -24.17
CA ALA A 203 9.46 5.80 -24.67
C ALA A 203 9.62 7.17 -23.99
N TYR A 204 8.53 7.93 -23.86
CA TYR A 204 8.52 9.22 -23.15
C TYR A 204 8.76 9.06 -21.64
N ARG A 205 8.32 7.96 -21.04
CA ARG A 205 8.56 7.67 -19.63
C ARG A 205 10.02 7.40 -19.32
N ILE A 206 10.76 6.84 -20.29
CA ILE A 206 12.21 6.66 -20.17
C ILE A 206 12.92 8.02 -20.27
N HIS A 207 12.70 8.75 -21.36
CA HIS A 207 13.27 10.08 -21.59
C HIS A 207 12.61 10.75 -22.79
N SER A 208 12.41 12.08 -22.73
CA SER A 208 11.80 12.85 -23.81
C SER A 208 12.52 12.68 -25.16
N HIS A 209 13.86 12.56 -25.14
CA HIS A 209 14.65 12.31 -26.36
C HIS A 209 14.31 10.95 -27.00
N VAL A 210 14.09 9.91 -26.19
CA VAL A 210 13.70 8.57 -26.65
C VAL A 210 12.31 8.61 -27.26
N GLY A 211 11.36 9.28 -26.59
CA GLY A 211 10.01 9.50 -27.10
C GLY A 211 9.98 10.24 -28.43
N ASN A 212 10.73 11.35 -28.54
CA ASN A 212 10.81 12.17 -29.76
C ASN A 212 11.48 11.44 -30.95
N SER A 213 12.32 10.46 -30.66
CA SER A 213 13.04 9.67 -31.68
C SER A 213 12.40 8.31 -31.96
N CYS A 214 11.25 8.02 -31.34
CA CYS A 214 10.59 6.72 -31.43
C CYS A 214 9.95 6.55 -32.81
N VAL A 215 10.47 5.61 -33.63
CA VAL A 215 9.93 5.23 -34.94
C VAL A 215 9.27 3.86 -34.93
N GLY A 216 9.33 3.13 -33.83
CA GLY A 216 8.74 1.81 -33.66
C GLY A 216 9.17 1.18 -32.33
N ALA A 217 8.50 0.11 -31.94
CA ALA A 217 8.79 -0.59 -30.69
C ALA A 217 8.76 -2.11 -30.87
N LYS A 218 9.48 -2.81 -29.96
CA LYS A 218 9.39 -4.27 -29.82
C LYS A 218 8.92 -4.60 -28.41
N VAL A 219 7.87 -5.42 -28.33
CA VAL A 219 7.36 -5.96 -27.08
C VAL A 219 7.49 -7.48 -27.11
N ASN A 220 8.21 -8.07 -26.16
CA ASN A 220 8.49 -9.51 -26.09
C ASN A 220 9.08 -10.06 -27.41
N GLY A 221 9.95 -9.28 -28.07
CA GLY A 221 10.60 -9.66 -29.32
C GLY A 221 9.79 -9.45 -30.60
N LYS A 222 8.52 -9.04 -30.50
CA LYS A 222 7.65 -8.74 -31.64
C LYS A 222 7.54 -7.24 -31.89
N ILE A 223 7.56 -6.83 -33.14
CA ILE A 223 7.33 -5.44 -33.55
C ILE A 223 5.85 -5.11 -33.38
N VAL A 224 5.55 -3.97 -32.75
CA VAL A 224 4.22 -3.43 -32.47
C VAL A 224 4.12 -1.98 -32.90
#